data_457e1004062418a3d5799138aa53c0b3
#
_entry.id   457e1004062418a3d5799138aa53c0b3
#
_cell.length_a   1.000
_cell.length_b   1.000
_cell.length_c   1.000
_cell.angle_alpha   90.00
_cell.angle_beta   90.00
_cell.angle_gamma   90.00
#
_symmetry.space_group_name_H-M   'P 1'
#
loop_
_entity.id
_entity.type
_entity.pdbx_description
1 polymer ?
#
loop_
_entity_poly.entity_id
_entity_poly.type
_entity_poly.pdbx_seq_one_letter_code
_entity_poly.pdbx_strand_id
1 'polypeptide(L)'
;CIRDREYMIRGGSLDGVDAAVMVHGFGYDIGAHAWVGRRILRVTYRGVAAHASSQPFMGRNALDAASLAYQGIGLMRQQMPPSDRVHAIMSGGDRPSIIPGEAQMHIYVRSLGTRTLMDLSSRVEDIVRGAALMAGVDLDLDWDEHPMTLPVRNNSALVERWSATQARRGRTVLPAGTVPDTVAASTDFGNVSHLVPGLHPMVK
;
A
#
# COMPACT_ATOMS: atom_id res chain seq x y z
N CYS A 1 1.83 13.75 -3.33
CA CYS A 1 3.20 13.33 -3.62
C CYS A 1 3.19 12.63 -4.97
N ILE A 2 3.87 13.16 -5.96
CA ILE A 2 4.01 12.53 -7.27
C ILE A 2 4.89 11.30 -7.06
N ARG A 3 4.41 10.14 -7.51
CA ARG A 3 5.14 8.85 -7.41
C ARG A 3 5.58 8.46 -8.81
N ASP A 4 6.65 9.08 -9.26
CA ASP A 4 7.13 9.03 -10.63
C ASP A 4 8.44 8.26 -10.81
N ARG A 5 9.10 7.84 -9.72
CA ARG A 5 10.40 7.16 -9.80
C ARG A 5 10.37 5.87 -10.60
N GLU A 6 9.29 5.11 -10.52
CA GLU A 6 9.16 3.92 -11.36
C GLU A 6 9.13 4.26 -12.86
N TYR A 7 8.47 5.35 -13.24
CA TYR A 7 8.47 5.82 -14.63
C TYR A 7 9.85 6.34 -15.05
N MET A 8 10.55 7.03 -14.15
CA MET A 8 11.94 7.45 -14.37
C MET A 8 12.87 6.24 -14.55
N ILE A 9 12.70 5.20 -13.72
CA ILE A 9 13.45 3.94 -13.85
C ILE A 9 13.23 3.33 -15.23
N ARG A 10 11.98 3.19 -15.65
CA ARG A 10 11.63 2.65 -16.99
C ARG A 10 12.16 3.51 -18.13
N GLY A 11 12.33 4.80 -17.90
CA GLY A 11 12.93 5.76 -18.83
C GLY A 11 14.47 5.76 -18.84
N GLY A 12 15.14 4.84 -18.12
CA GLY A 12 16.60 4.73 -18.09
C GLY A 12 17.31 5.76 -17.19
N SER A 13 16.58 6.48 -16.31
CA SER A 13 17.19 7.54 -15.46
C SER A 13 18.20 7.02 -14.45
N LEU A 14 18.29 5.71 -14.24
CA LEU A 14 19.29 5.08 -13.37
C LEU A 14 20.45 4.44 -14.14
N ASP A 15 20.48 4.56 -15.46
CA ASP A 15 21.58 4.01 -16.27
C ASP A 15 22.90 4.76 -15.92
N GLY A 16 23.90 3.99 -15.51
CA GLY A 16 25.20 4.55 -15.09
C GLY A 16 25.20 5.18 -13.68
N VAL A 17 24.14 5.00 -12.90
CA VAL A 17 24.09 5.45 -11.48
C VAL A 17 24.66 4.36 -10.58
N ASP A 18 25.74 4.67 -9.85
CA ASP A 18 26.39 3.74 -8.93
C ASP A 18 25.69 3.64 -7.57
N ALA A 19 25.05 4.70 -7.10
CA ALA A 19 24.34 4.76 -5.82
C ALA A 19 23.31 5.91 -5.81
N ALA A 20 22.28 5.79 -4.99
CA ALA A 20 21.26 6.80 -4.83
C ALA A 20 21.03 7.14 -3.35
N VAL A 21 20.85 8.43 -3.07
CA VAL A 21 20.52 8.92 -1.72
C VAL A 21 19.29 9.82 -1.81
N MET A 22 18.32 9.56 -0.95
CA MET A 22 17.16 10.43 -0.79
C MET A 22 16.95 10.74 0.69
N VAL A 23 16.93 12.02 1.04
CA VAL A 23 16.76 12.48 2.43
C VAL A 23 15.29 12.76 2.71
N HIS A 24 14.80 12.37 3.89
CA HIS A 24 13.46 12.68 4.39
C HIS A 24 13.55 13.50 5.68
N GLY A 25 12.80 14.62 5.74
CA GLY A 25 12.67 15.41 6.97
C GLY A 25 11.91 14.61 8.05
N PHE A 26 12.44 14.63 9.27
CA PHE A 26 11.85 13.92 10.41
C PHE A 26 12.21 14.62 11.75
N GLY A 27 11.71 14.11 12.86
CA GLY A 27 12.03 14.64 14.20
C GLY A 27 13.43 14.31 14.71
N TYR A 28 14.11 13.33 14.08
CA TYR A 28 15.42 12.83 14.51
C TYR A 28 16.27 12.46 13.28
N ASP A 29 17.60 12.47 13.47
CA ASP A 29 18.53 11.94 12.47
C ASP A 29 18.61 10.41 12.64
N ILE A 30 18.19 9.66 11.63
CA ILE A 30 18.23 8.20 11.60
C ILE A 30 18.86 7.74 10.30
N GLY A 31 19.93 6.94 10.40
CA GLY A 31 20.67 6.47 9.23
C GLY A 31 19.90 5.47 8.37
N ALA A 32 19.16 4.58 9.02
CA ALA A 32 18.30 3.61 8.35
C ALA A 32 16.99 3.46 9.11
N HIS A 33 15.87 3.64 8.42
CA HIS A 33 14.54 3.39 8.95
C HIS A 33 13.82 2.44 8.01
N ALA A 34 12.85 1.70 8.56
CA ALA A 34 11.99 0.83 7.77
C ALA A 34 11.00 1.66 6.93
N TRP A 35 10.87 1.32 5.67
CA TRP A 35 9.88 1.89 4.75
C TRP A 35 9.12 0.75 4.09
N VAL A 36 7.81 0.74 4.27
CA VAL A 36 6.97 -0.34 3.75
C VAL A 36 6.75 -0.22 2.24
N GLY A 37 6.68 -1.37 1.60
CA GLY A 37 6.11 -1.48 0.27
C GLY A 37 4.60 -1.24 0.30
N ARG A 38 4.02 -0.86 -0.84
CA ARG A 38 2.60 -0.58 -0.97
C ARG A 38 2.07 -1.00 -2.33
N ARG A 39 0.91 -1.65 -2.32
CA ARG A 39 0.06 -1.86 -3.50
C ARG A 39 -1.29 -1.18 -3.31
N ILE A 40 -1.93 -0.88 -4.43
CA ILE A 40 -3.26 -0.26 -4.48
C ILE A 40 -4.17 -1.17 -5.27
N LEU A 41 -5.37 -1.43 -4.74
CA LEU A 41 -6.43 -2.13 -5.45
C LEU A 41 -7.67 -1.23 -5.51
N ARG A 42 -8.17 -1.01 -6.72
CA ARG A 42 -9.52 -0.52 -6.97
C ARG A 42 -10.42 -1.69 -7.28
N VAL A 43 -11.56 -1.73 -6.62
CA VAL A 43 -12.58 -2.77 -6.79
C VAL A 43 -13.86 -2.08 -7.22
N THR A 44 -14.47 -2.57 -8.28
CA THR A 44 -15.83 -2.16 -8.68
C THR A 44 -16.72 -3.39 -8.69
N TYR A 45 -17.72 -3.39 -7.82
CA TYR A 45 -18.80 -4.38 -7.83
C TYR A 45 -19.94 -3.87 -8.68
N ARG A 46 -20.47 -4.74 -9.57
CA ARG A 46 -21.62 -4.44 -10.44
C ARG A 46 -22.74 -5.42 -10.16
N GLY A 47 -23.82 -4.89 -9.63
CA GLY A 47 -25.03 -5.62 -9.33
C GLY A 47 -26.19 -5.19 -10.22
N VAL A 48 -27.41 -5.32 -9.71
CA VAL A 48 -28.65 -4.92 -10.38
C VAL A 48 -29.46 -4.03 -9.45
N ALA A 49 -29.69 -2.78 -9.88
CA ALA A 49 -30.52 -1.86 -9.13
C ALA A 49 -31.99 -2.30 -9.16
N ALA A 50 -32.70 -2.12 -8.04
CA ALA A 50 -34.12 -2.39 -7.92
C ALA A 50 -34.76 -1.49 -6.86
N HIS A 51 -36.09 -1.36 -6.90
CA HIS A 51 -36.82 -0.62 -5.86
C HIS A 51 -36.83 -1.43 -4.55
N ALA A 52 -36.21 -0.89 -3.49
CA ALA A 52 -35.92 -1.63 -2.28
C ALA A 52 -37.17 -2.15 -1.51
N SER A 53 -38.32 -1.52 -1.65
CA SER A 53 -39.56 -1.97 -0.98
C SER A 53 -40.50 -2.73 -1.86
N SER A 54 -40.61 -2.42 -3.18
CA SER A 54 -41.60 -3.04 -4.03
C SER A 54 -41.11 -4.30 -4.73
N GLN A 55 -39.84 -4.33 -5.17
CA GLN A 55 -39.28 -5.43 -5.94
C GLN A 55 -37.83 -5.74 -5.55
N PRO A 56 -37.48 -5.90 -4.26
CA PRO A 56 -36.11 -6.14 -3.82
C PRO A 56 -35.51 -7.43 -4.41
N PHE A 57 -36.35 -8.42 -4.67
CA PHE A 57 -35.94 -9.71 -5.24
C PHE A 57 -35.41 -9.62 -6.68
N MET A 58 -35.66 -8.52 -7.37
CA MET A 58 -35.09 -8.25 -8.70
C MET A 58 -33.67 -7.66 -8.64
N GLY A 59 -33.24 -7.22 -7.47
CA GLY A 59 -31.94 -6.56 -7.27
C GLY A 59 -30.80 -7.55 -6.98
N ARG A 60 -29.58 -7.05 -7.19
CA ARG A 60 -28.32 -7.61 -6.70
C ARG A 60 -27.53 -6.46 -6.09
N ASN A 61 -27.38 -6.46 -4.79
CA ASN A 61 -26.83 -5.33 -4.07
C ASN A 61 -25.30 -5.31 -4.14
N ALA A 62 -24.73 -4.41 -4.91
CA ALA A 62 -23.30 -4.25 -5.02
C ALA A 62 -22.64 -3.75 -3.69
N LEU A 63 -23.38 -2.97 -2.88
CA LEU A 63 -22.88 -2.48 -1.60
C LEU A 63 -22.77 -3.60 -0.55
N ASP A 64 -23.60 -4.64 -0.65
CA ASP A 64 -23.46 -5.82 0.22
C ASP A 64 -22.12 -6.53 -0.05
N ALA A 65 -21.72 -6.66 -1.33
CA ALA A 65 -20.41 -7.21 -1.66
C ALA A 65 -19.27 -6.37 -1.07
N ALA A 66 -19.33 -5.05 -1.20
CA ALA A 66 -18.32 -4.17 -0.60
C ALA A 66 -18.30 -4.30 0.93
N SER A 67 -19.44 -4.42 1.56
CA SER A 67 -19.57 -4.61 3.02
C SER A 67 -18.98 -5.95 3.47
N LEU A 68 -19.26 -7.04 2.76
CA LEU A 68 -18.71 -8.37 3.01
C LEU A 68 -17.19 -8.38 2.86
N ALA A 69 -16.68 -7.75 1.79
CA ALA A 69 -15.23 -7.61 1.58
C ALA A 69 -14.56 -6.81 2.71
N TYR A 70 -15.16 -5.71 3.14
CA TYR A 70 -14.64 -4.90 4.24
C TYR A 70 -14.57 -5.69 5.56
N GLN A 71 -15.61 -6.47 5.86
CA GLN A 71 -15.63 -7.37 7.02
C GLN A 71 -14.60 -8.49 6.88
N GLY A 72 -14.50 -9.12 5.71
CA GLY A 72 -13.49 -10.16 5.42
C GLY A 72 -12.07 -9.66 5.62
N ILE A 73 -11.76 -8.45 5.19
CA ILE A 73 -10.47 -7.79 5.47
C ILE A 73 -10.29 -7.58 6.99
N GLY A 74 -11.35 -7.20 7.70
CA GLY A 74 -11.35 -7.08 9.16
C GLY A 74 -10.96 -8.38 9.87
N LEU A 75 -11.54 -9.50 9.45
CA LEU A 75 -11.24 -10.83 9.97
C LEU A 75 -9.81 -11.27 9.63
N MET A 76 -9.36 -11.01 8.41
CA MET A 76 -7.99 -11.33 7.97
C MET A 76 -6.93 -10.64 8.84
N ARG A 77 -7.20 -9.42 9.35
CA ARG A 77 -6.26 -8.67 10.19
C ARG A 77 -5.82 -9.41 11.45
N GLN A 78 -6.63 -10.37 11.95
CA GLN A 78 -6.27 -11.19 13.10
C GLN A 78 -5.07 -12.11 12.84
N GLN A 79 -4.78 -12.45 11.58
CA GLN A 79 -3.69 -13.33 11.15
C GLN A 79 -2.66 -12.59 10.27
N MET A 80 -2.51 -11.29 10.47
CA MET A 80 -1.49 -10.48 9.79
C MET A 80 -0.29 -10.21 10.70
N PRO A 81 0.94 -10.18 10.17
CA PRO A 81 2.07 -9.65 10.91
C PRO A 81 1.80 -8.22 11.44
N PRO A 82 2.31 -7.86 12.63
CA PRO A 82 2.08 -6.53 13.22
C PRO A 82 2.57 -5.36 12.36
N SER A 83 3.52 -5.61 11.46
CA SER A 83 4.08 -4.62 10.51
C SER A 83 3.20 -4.39 9.29
N ASP A 84 2.31 -5.32 8.98
CA ASP A 84 1.48 -5.25 7.78
C ASP A 84 0.22 -4.40 8.01
N ARG A 85 -0.26 -3.77 6.94
CA ARG A 85 -1.47 -2.92 7.00
C ARG A 85 -2.32 -3.12 5.76
N VAL A 86 -3.63 -3.23 5.99
CA VAL A 86 -4.64 -3.15 4.94
C VAL A 86 -5.69 -2.13 5.37
N HIS A 87 -5.89 -1.11 4.56
CA HIS A 87 -6.90 -0.09 4.76
C HIS A 87 -7.76 0.03 3.52
N ALA A 88 -9.06 0.28 3.72
CA ALA A 88 -10.01 0.43 2.64
C ALA A 88 -11.00 1.57 2.94
N ILE A 89 -11.43 2.21 1.88
CA ILE A 89 -12.65 3.02 1.86
C ILE A 89 -13.61 2.39 0.86
N MET A 90 -14.91 2.60 1.05
CA MET A 90 -15.94 2.12 0.14
C MET A 90 -17.02 3.16 -0.08
N SER A 91 -17.67 3.10 -1.24
CA SER A 91 -18.82 3.92 -1.60
C SER A 91 -19.79 3.10 -2.46
N GLY A 92 -21.09 3.42 -2.41
CA GLY A 92 -22.10 2.77 -3.24
C GLY A 92 -23.51 3.21 -2.85
N GLY A 93 -24.32 3.47 -3.88
CA GLY A 93 -25.67 3.99 -3.72
C GLY A 93 -25.74 5.43 -3.22
N ASP A 94 -26.90 6.07 -3.41
CA ASP A 94 -27.14 7.47 -3.00
C ASP A 94 -28.45 7.63 -2.23
N ARG A 95 -29.31 6.63 -2.24
CA ARG A 95 -30.59 6.67 -1.49
C ARG A 95 -31.07 5.27 -1.07
N PRO A 96 -31.63 5.12 0.15
CA PRO A 96 -32.01 3.82 0.71
C PRO A 96 -33.21 3.17 0.04
N SER A 97 -33.95 3.91 -0.80
CA SER A 97 -35.10 3.37 -1.55
C SER A 97 -34.71 2.56 -2.79
N ILE A 98 -33.42 2.54 -3.15
CA ILE A 98 -32.89 1.84 -4.32
C ILE A 98 -31.76 0.91 -3.88
N ILE A 99 -31.82 -0.36 -4.26
CA ILE A 99 -30.73 -1.31 -4.10
C ILE A 99 -29.57 -0.85 -4.99
N PRO A 100 -28.35 -0.62 -4.45
CA PRO A 100 -27.21 -0.15 -5.21
C PRO A 100 -26.78 -1.13 -6.30
N GLY A 101 -26.81 -0.70 -7.55
CA GLY A 101 -26.33 -1.46 -8.72
C GLY A 101 -24.81 -1.36 -8.91
N GLU A 102 -24.14 -0.43 -8.25
CA GLU A 102 -22.69 -0.30 -8.27
C GLU A 102 -22.17 0.09 -6.88
N ALA A 103 -21.01 -0.48 -6.51
CA ALA A 103 -20.24 -0.07 -5.36
C ALA A 103 -18.75 -0.16 -5.66
N GLN A 104 -17.96 0.71 -5.04
CA GLN A 104 -16.52 0.79 -5.24
C GLN A 104 -15.77 0.68 -3.92
N MET A 105 -14.58 0.07 -3.97
CA MET A 105 -13.63 0.10 -2.88
C MET A 105 -12.26 0.58 -3.38
N HIS A 106 -11.54 1.30 -2.53
CA HIS A 106 -10.16 1.66 -2.74
C HIS A 106 -9.33 1.12 -1.57
N ILE A 107 -8.41 0.20 -1.85
CA ILE A 107 -7.73 -0.60 -0.84
C ILE A 107 -6.21 -0.37 -0.96
N TYR A 108 -5.56 -0.09 0.18
CA TYR A 108 -4.11 -0.03 0.30
C TYR A 108 -3.61 -1.24 1.07
N VAL A 109 -2.67 -1.96 0.46
CA VAL A 109 -1.95 -3.09 1.06
C VAL A 109 -0.51 -2.66 1.29
N ARG A 110 0.01 -2.86 2.51
CA ARG A 110 1.37 -2.45 2.89
C ARG A 110 2.06 -3.55 3.68
N SER A 111 3.36 -3.76 3.40
CA SER A 111 4.21 -4.72 4.13
C SER A 111 5.67 -4.29 4.11
N LEU A 112 6.45 -4.73 5.11
CA LEU A 112 7.91 -4.55 5.17
C LEU A 112 8.68 -5.44 4.19
N GLY A 113 8.09 -6.56 3.75
CA GLY A 113 8.70 -7.51 2.82
C GLY A 113 7.99 -7.52 1.47
N THR A 114 8.75 -7.64 0.39
CA THR A 114 8.16 -7.75 -0.96
C THR A 114 7.31 -9.02 -1.08
N ARG A 115 7.83 -10.16 -0.58
CA ARG A 115 7.09 -11.43 -0.61
C ARG A 115 5.79 -11.33 0.19
N THR A 116 5.86 -10.87 1.42
CA THR A 116 4.68 -10.72 2.29
C THR A 116 3.69 -9.70 1.72
N LEU A 117 4.16 -8.66 1.01
CA LEU A 117 3.29 -7.72 0.28
C LEU A 117 2.48 -8.42 -0.81
N MET A 118 3.12 -9.32 -1.58
CA MET A 118 2.44 -10.07 -2.64
C MET A 118 1.48 -11.11 -2.06
N ASP A 119 1.89 -11.88 -1.04
CA ASP A 119 1.06 -12.87 -0.37
C ASP A 119 -0.19 -12.21 0.25
N LEU A 120 -0.02 -11.05 0.91
CA LEU A 120 -1.11 -10.29 1.48
C LEU A 120 -2.05 -9.72 0.41
N SER A 121 -1.50 -9.28 -0.73
CA SER A 121 -2.29 -8.79 -1.86
C SER A 121 -3.18 -9.90 -2.44
N SER A 122 -2.65 -11.12 -2.58
CA SER A 122 -3.42 -12.28 -3.02
C SER A 122 -4.58 -12.59 -2.07
N ARG A 123 -4.33 -12.58 -0.75
CA ARG A 123 -5.38 -12.80 0.26
C ARG A 123 -6.48 -11.72 0.21
N VAL A 124 -6.11 -10.46 -0.04
CA VAL A 124 -7.10 -9.38 -0.23
C VAL A 124 -7.92 -9.62 -1.49
N GLU A 125 -7.29 -10.03 -2.59
CA GLU A 125 -8.00 -10.35 -3.82
C GLU A 125 -8.99 -11.52 -3.63
N ASP A 126 -8.58 -12.59 -2.94
CA ASP A 126 -9.47 -13.72 -2.64
C ASP A 126 -10.71 -13.29 -1.84
N ILE A 127 -10.52 -12.38 -0.87
CA ILE A 127 -11.63 -11.83 -0.08
C ILE A 127 -12.61 -11.06 -0.95
N VAL A 128 -12.12 -10.14 -1.82
CA VAL A 128 -13.03 -9.34 -2.65
C VAL A 128 -13.73 -10.18 -3.71
N ARG A 129 -13.08 -11.21 -4.25
CA ARG A 129 -13.69 -12.19 -5.15
C ARG A 129 -14.76 -13.04 -4.44
N GLY A 130 -14.46 -13.53 -3.23
CA GLY A 130 -15.40 -14.26 -2.41
C GLY A 130 -16.64 -13.44 -2.07
N ALA A 131 -16.47 -12.16 -1.77
CA ALA A 131 -17.57 -11.24 -1.49
C ALA A 131 -18.49 -11.03 -2.73
N ALA A 132 -17.92 -10.93 -3.92
CA ALA A 132 -18.69 -10.84 -5.16
C ALA A 132 -19.55 -12.09 -5.38
N LEU A 133 -18.97 -13.28 -5.18
CA LEU A 133 -19.68 -14.55 -5.27
C LEU A 133 -20.83 -14.65 -4.25
N MET A 134 -20.58 -14.27 -3.01
CA MET A 134 -21.60 -14.30 -1.94
C MET A 134 -22.77 -13.35 -2.22
N ALA A 135 -22.50 -12.16 -2.79
CA ALA A 135 -23.54 -11.18 -3.12
C ALA A 135 -24.20 -11.44 -4.50
N GLY A 136 -23.66 -12.33 -5.32
CA GLY A 136 -24.14 -12.64 -6.67
C GLY A 136 -24.00 -11.46 -7.63
N VAL A 137 -22.88 -10.75 -7.56
CA VAL A 137 -22.57 -9.56 -8.38
C VAL A 137 -21.31 -9.78 -9.21
N ASP A 138 -21.16 -9.01 -10.30
CA ASP A 138 -19.93 -8.98 -11.09
C ASP A 138 -18.84 -8.15 -10.40
N LEU A 139 -17.59 -8.38 -10.79
CA LEU A 139 -16.41 -7.80 -10.17
C LEU A 139 -15.39 -7.36 -11.21
N ASP A 140 -14.99 -6.09 -11.14
CA ASP A 140 -13.81 -5.55 -11.82
C ASP A 140 -12.72 -5.24 -10.80
N LEU A 141 -11.49 -5.65 -11.10
CA LEU A 141 -10.30 -5.40 -10.29
C LEU A 141 -9.26 -4.63 -11.10
N ASP A 142 -8.73 -3.56 -10.51
CA ASP A 142 -7.62 -2.80 -11.06
C ASP A 142 -6.52 -2.68 -9.99
N TRP A 143 -5.45 -3.47 -10.19
CA TRP A 143 -4.27 -3.44 -9.33
C TRP A 143 -3.25 -2.43 -9.88
N ASP A 144 -2.75 -1.61 -8.95
CA ASP A 144 -1.60 -0.75 -9.18
C ASP A 144 -1.81 0.25 -10.34
N GLU A 145 -2.95 0.95 -10.37
CA GLU A 145 -3.20 2.13 -11.24
C GLU A 145 -1.96 3.05 -11.31
N HIS A 146 -1.24 3.16 -10.19
CA HIS A 146 0.12 3.67 -10.13
C HIS A 146 1.05 2.54 -9.71
N PRO A 147 2.26 2.45 -10.26
CA PRO A 147 3.21 1.38 -9.97
C PRO A 147 3.35 1.12 -8.47
N MET A 148 3.40 -0.15 -8.08
CA MET A 148 3.62 -0.51 -6.68
C MET A 148 4.93 0.07 -6.18
N THR A 149 4.98 0.41 -4.89
CA THR A 149 6.23 0.79 -4.23
C THR A 149 6.79 -0.41 -3.47
N LEU A 150 8.07 -0.69 -3.65
CA LEU A 150 8.77 -1.74 -2.92
C LEU A 150 9.25 -1.22 -1.56
N PRO A 151 9.47 -2.10 -0.56
CA PRO A 151 10.13 -1.73 0.68
C PRO A 151 11.54 -1.20 0.40
N VAL A 152 12.00 -0.17 1.11
CA VAL A 152 13.35 0.35 0.94
C VAL A 152 14.39 -0.64 1.44
N ARG A 153 15.44 -0.84 0.64
CA ARG A 153 16.66 -1.55 1.00
C ARG A 153 17.76 -0.53 1.27
N ASN A 154 18.00 -0.18 2.53
CA ASN A 154 19.12 0.68 2.89
C ASN A 154 20.43 -0.10 2.78
N ASN A 155 21.41 0.43 2.01
CA ASN A 155 22.74 -0.16 1.89
C ASN A 155 23.56 0.16 3.14
N SER A 156 24.07 -0.86 3.83
CA SER A 156 24.76 -0.71 5.11
C SER A 156 26.02 0.16 5.02
N ALA A 157 26.82 0.01 3.97
CA ALA A 157 28.03 0.82 3.79
C ALA A 157 27.70 2.31 3.58
N LEU A 158 26.62 2.62 2.88
CA LEU A 158 26.15 4.01 2.73
C LEU A 158 25.61 4.55 4.06
N VAL A 159 24.89 3.75 4.83
CA VAL A 159 24.41 4.12 6.18
C VAL A 159 25.59 4.47 7.10
N GLU A 160 26.62 3.63 7.14
CA GLU A 160 27.81 3.85 7.97
C GLU A 160 28.55 5.14 7.56
N ARG A 161 28.80 5.33 6.25
CA ARG A 161 29.48 6.55 5.74
C ARG A 161 28.67 7.81 6.04
N TRP A 162 27.36 7.75 5.85
CA TRP A 162 26.48 8.88 6.14
C TRP A 162 26.52 9.21 7.63
N SER A 163 26.36 8.21 8.50
CA SER A 163 26.38 8.37 9.96
C SER A 163 27.70 8.96 10.45
N ALA A 164 28.83 8.44 9.96
CA ALA A 164 30.16 8.98 10.28
C ALA A 164 30.33 10.43 9.79
N THR A 165 29.77 10.78 8.65
CA THR A 165 29.81 12.14 8.11
C THR A 165 28.97 13.10 8.94
N GLN A 166 27.79 12.70 9.40
CA GLN A 166 26.95 13.49 10.28
C GLN A 166 27.65 13.71 11.65
N ALA A 167 28.27 12.67 12.20
CA ALA A 167 29.02 12.78 13.46
C ALA A 167 30.14 13.81 13.37
N ARG A 168 30.89 13.85 12.26
CA ARG A 168 31.94 14.91 12.04
C ARG A 168 31.36 16.33 11.99
N ARG A 169 30.04 16.46 11.71
CA ARG A 169 29.32 17.74 11.72
C ARG A 169 28.63 18.03 13.05
N GLY A 170 28.93 17.26 14.10
CA GLY A 170 28.33 17.41 15.43
C GLY A 170 26.87 16.92 15.53
N ARG A 171 26.39 16.14 14.57
CA ARG A 171 25.03 15.57 14.60
C ARG A 171 25.08 14.14 15.15
N THR A 172 24.09 13.78 15.96
CA THR A 172 23.95 12.42 16.49
C THR A 172 22.95 11.67 15.65
N VAL A 173 23.41 10.64 14.96
CA VAL A 173 22.54 9.73 14.18
C VAL A 173 22.10 8.59 15.08
N LEU A 174 20.81 8.44 15.24
CA LEU A 174 20.21 7.35 16.00
C LEU A 174 20.28 6.03 15.21
N PRO A 175 20.45 4.89 15.89
CA PRO A 175 20.50 3.59 15.24
C PRO A 175 19.16 3.19 14.64
N ALA A 176 19.17 2.25 13.69
CA ALA A 176 17.98 1.59 13.19
C ALA A 176 17.20 0.94 14.36
N GLY A 177 15.87 0.96 14.27
CA GLY A 177 15.00 0.43 15.33
C GLY A 177 14.72 1.40 16.48
N THR A 178 15.35 2.59 16.52
CA THR A 178 14.99 3.65 17.49
C THR A 178 13.52 4.06 17.36
N VAL A 179 13.04 4.14 16.13
CA VAL A 179 11.61 4.27 15.82
C VAL A 179 11.10 2.87 15.42
N PRO A 180 10.03 2.36 16.04
CA PRO A 180 9.50 1.05 15.71
C PRO A 180 9.13 0.92 14.22
N ASP A 181 9.40 -0.23 13.62
CA ASP A 181 9.06 -0.52 12.22
C ASP A 181 7.56 -0.41 11.93
N THR A 182 6.71 -0.47 12.96
CA THR A 182 5.27 -0.25 12.86
C THR A 182 4.88 1.19 12.52
N VAL A 183 5.81 2.14 12.66
CA VAL A 183 5.63 3.57 12.32
C VAL A 183 6.20 3.86 10.92
N ALA A 184 6.30 2.86 10.06
CA ALA A 184 6.83 3.01 8.71
C ALA A 184 5.82 3.62 7.74
N ALA A 185 6.28 4.57 6.92
CA ALA A 185 5.58 5.09 5.76
C ALA A 185 6.03 4.36 4.48
N SER A 186 5.46 4.70 3.34
CA SER A 186 5.87 4.17 2.03
C SER A 186 6.44 5.26 1.14
N THR A 187 7.46 4.93 0.38
CA THR A 187 8.14 5.81 -0.58
C THR A 187 8.49 5.04 -1.85
N ASP A 188 8.42 5.71 -3.01
CA ASP A 188 8.84 5.13 -4.29
C ASP A 188 10.36 5.03 -4.45
N PHE A 189 11.15 5.60 -3.50
CA PHE A 189 12.58 5.33 -3.40
C PHE A 189 12.86 3.83 -3.14
N GLY A 190 11.89 3.09 -2.61
CA GLY A 190 11.97 1.63 -2.53
C GLY A 190 12.36 1.01 -3.86
N ASN A 191 11.69 1.37 -4.95
CA ASN A 191 11.96 0.83 -6.29
C ASN A 191 13.40 1.13 -6.74
N VAL A 192 13.91 2.33 -6.48
CA VAL A 192 15.31 2.71 -6.76
C VAL A 192 16.29 1.83 -5.98
N SER A 193 16.04 1.63 -4.69
CA SER A 193 16.92 0.88 -3.77
C SER A 193 17.02 -0.62 -4.06
N HIS A 194 16.18 -1.14 -4.96
CA HIS A 194 16.27 -2.52 -5.45
C HIS A 194 17.14 -2.66 -6.70
N LEU A 195 17.48 -1.56 -7.35
CA LEU A 195 18.28 -1.54 -8.60
C LEU A 195 19.71 -1.06 -8.36
N VAL A 196 19.88 -0.06 -7.50
CA VAL A 196 21.19 0.48 -7.15
C VAL A 196 21.34 0.56 -5.62
N PRO A 197 22.57 0.52 -5.09
CA PRO A 197 22.80 0.77 -3.67
C PRO A 197 22.13 2.06 -3.22
N GLY A 198 21.14 1.94 -2.31
CA GLY A 198 20.30 3.06 -1.90
C GLY A 198 20.44 3.41 -0.44
N LEU A 199 20.24 4.68 -0.10
CA LEU A 199 20.16 5.18 1.26
C LEU A 199 19.01 6.17 1.39
N HIS A 200 18.12 5.93 2.34
CA HIS A 200 17.01 6.84 2.64
C HIS A 200 17.02 7.24 4.12
N PRO A 201 17.92 8.15 4.52
CA PRO A 201 18.05 8.59 5.89
C PRO A 201 16.96 9.61 6.24
N MET A 202 16.65 9.68 7.51
CA MET A 202 15.82 10.73 8.08
C MET A 202 16.70 11.82 8.70
N VAL A 203 16.29 13.08 8.58
CA VAL A 203 17.03 14.25 9.05
C VAL A 203 16.09 15.19 9.81
N LYS A 204 16.57 15.65 10.99
CA LYS A 204 15.92 16.68 11.79
C LYS A 204 16.11 18.07 11.19
#